data_2d457624f03a7afeff152d4dfbb87535
#
_entry.id   2d457624f03a7afeff152d4dfbb87535
#
_cell.length_a   1.000
_cell.length_b   1.000
_cell.length_c   1.000
_cell.angle_alpha   90.00
_cell.angle_beta   90.00
_cell.angle_gamma   90.00
#
_symmetry.space_group_name_H-M   'P 1'
#
loop_
_entity.id
_entity.type
_entity.pdbx_description
1 polymer ?
#
loop_
_entity_poly.entity_id
_entity_poly.type
_entity_poly.pdbx_seq_one_letter_code
_entity_poly.pdbx_strand_id
1 'polypeptide(L)'
;MDADEGACDARGFAYGTAADEAREGLPACLAGFMRLCADGFAQGWHEANGGNLSYRMTPRDVDDFAPAFLPEGARGPWRPIETRGVTYALPRLAGSHLIVTGSGKFLRNVPTDPSANVGVIQIDPAGAAWRLVWGLVGGGSPSSELVTHLRGYDARLAAEDDCRVVYHAHCPNVVALSTLIRPDARTWTRMLWRSMTECVIVFPEGLGVAPWMVPGSPELADATRDLLRTHRVVVWSLHGIIAVGTSFDEAFGAVHTVEKTAGLYLAARAANGGAEPPRMVTDAQLRAVCDRYALTINEDMLDDGRPA
;
A
#
# COMPACT_ATOMS: atom_id res chain seq x y z
N MET A 1 -7.47 41.72 16.46
CA MET A 1 -7.21 41.93 15.03
C MET A 1 -5.86 41.25 14.77
N ASP A 2 -5.88 39.96 14.62
CA ASP A 2 -4.69 39.19 14.28
C ASP A 2 -4.97 38.56 12.91
N ALA A 3 -4.21 39.04 11.94
CA ALA A 3 -4.29 38.56 10.57
C ALA A 3 -3.57 37.20 10.49
N ASP A 4 -4.30 36.20 10.02
CA ASP A 4 -3.78 34.90 9.63
C ASP A 4 -2.90 35.12 8.38
N GLU A 5 -1.58 35.15 8.56
CA GLU A 5 -0.61 35.22 7.46
C GLU A 5 -0.49 33.82 6.85
N GLY A 6 -1.15 33.60 5.74
CA GLY A 6 -0.96 32.41 4.89
C GLY A 6 0.51 32.22 4.54
N ALA A 7 1.06 31.04 4.78
CA ALA A 7 2.45 30.69 4.51
C ALA A 7 2.77 30.79 3.02
N CYS A 8 3.53 31.83 2.64
CA CYS A 8 4.18 31.94 1.32
C CYS A 8 5.60 31.36 1.40
N ASP A 9 6.04 30.67 0.31
CA ASP A 9 7.46 30.34 0.17
C ASP A 9 8.30 31.60 -0.09
N ALA A 10 9.63 31.48 0.03
CA ALA A 10 10.59 32.59 -0.17
C ALA A 10 10.54 33.22 -1.59
N ARG A 11 9.69 32.76 -2.48
CA ARG A 11 9.49 33.23 -3.85
C ARG A 11 8.11 33.85 -4.09
N GLY A 12 7.26 33.96 -3.03
CA GLY A 12 5.96 34.64 -3.09
C GLY A 12 4.85 33.88 -3.81
N PHE A 13 4.96 32.56 -3.96
CA PHE A 13 3.89 31.73 -4.51
C PHE A 13 2.91 31.31 -3.41
N ALA A 14 1.66 31.74 -3.52
CA ALA A 14 0.57 31.21 -2.72
C ALA A 14 0.25 29.79 -3.21
N TYR A 15 0.44 28.78 -2.35
CA TYR A 15 -0.02 27.42 -2.57
C TYR A 15 -1.48 27.33 -2.18
N GLY A 16 -2.36 27.73 -3.08
CA GLY A 16 -3.79 27.46 -3.03
C GLY A 16 -4.22 27.24 -4.48
N THR A 17 -4.33 25.99 -4.91
CA THR A 17 -4.82 25.68 -6.25
C THR A 17 -6.30 25.39 -6.21
N ALA A 18 -7.00 25.52 -7.35
CA ALA A 18 -8.40 25.10 -7.51
C ALA A 18 -8.66 23.63 -7.05
N ALA A 19 -7.59 22.82 -6.93
CA ALA A 19 -7.63 21.49 -6.34
C ALA A 19 -7.76 21.50 -4.81
N ASP A 20 -7.31 22.55 -4.13
CA ASP A 20 -7.43 22.67 -2.66
C ASP A 20 -8.83 23.18 -2.29
N GLU A 21 -9.41 24.09 -3.09
CA GLU A 21 -10.81 24.53 -2.93
C GLU A 21 -11.81 23.39 -3.16
N ALA A 22 -11.53 22.45 -4.07
CA ALA A 22 -12.36 21.27 -4.30
C ALA A 22 -12.27 20.24 -3.16
N ARG A 23 -11.35 20.40 -2.20
CA ARG A 23 -11.19 19.55 -1.01
C ARG A 23 -11.86 20.10 0.23
N GLU A 24 -12.31 21.36 0.24
CA GLU A 24 -13.06 21.93 1.34
C GLU A 24 -14.35 21.14 1.57
N GLY A 25 -14.49 20.58 2.79
CA GLY A 25 -15.67 19.81 3.20
C GLY A 25 -15.59 18.30 3.00
N LEU A 26 -14.52 17.75 2.38
CA LEU A 26 -14.33 16.30 2.34
C LEU A 26 -13.75 15.78 3.67
N PRO A 27 -14.19 14.59 4.15
CA PRO A 27 -13.55 13.95 5.28
C PRO A 27 -12.04 13.75 5.04
N ALA A 28 -11.21 14.04 6.05
CA ALA A 28 -9.75 14.02 5.96
C ALA A 28 -9.21 12.67 5.44
N CYS A 29 -9.84 11.56 5.82
CA CYS A 29 -9.47 10.22 5.34
C CYS A 29 -9.70 10.07 3.83
N LEU A 30 -10.76 10.65 3.26
CA LEU A 30 -10.99 10.61 1.82
C LEU A 30 -10.00 11.51 1.08
N ALA A 31 -9.67 12.69 1.62
CA ALA A 31 -8.66 13.57 1.04
C ALA A 31 -7.27 12.91 0.99
N GLY A 32 -6.86 12.24 2.08
CA GLY A 32 -5.61 11.45 2.12
C GLY A 32 -5.61 10.30 1.11
N PHE A 33 -6.72 9.59 0.99
CA PHE A 33 -6.90 8.51 0.00
C PHE A 33 -6.75 9.03 -1.45
N MET A 34 -7.42 10.14 -1.75
CA MET A 34 -7.35 10.80 -3.07
C MET A 34 -5.92 11.25 -3.40
N ARG A 35 -5.22 11.83 -2.40
CA ARG A 35 -3.83 12.27 -2.54
C ARG A 35 -2.94 11.09 -2.91
N LEU A 36 -2.99 9.97 -2.20
CA LEU A 36 -2.15 8.80 -2.50
C LEU A 36 -2.43 8.25 -3.91
N CYS A 37 -3.71 8.19 -4.33
CA CYS A 37 -4.05 7.80 -5.70
C CYS A 37 -3.42 8.72 -6.76
N ALA A 38 -3.44 10.05 -6.52
CA ALA A 38 -2.83 11.04 -7.41
C ALA A 38 -1.30 10.89 -7.45
N ASP A 39 -0.67 10.77 -6.30
CA ASP A 39 0.79 10.64 -6.17
C ASP A 39 1.29 9.36 -6.85
N GLY A 40 0.64 8.22 -6.63
CA GLY A 40 1.01 6.96 -7.29
C GLY A 40 0.82 7.01 -8.80
N PHE A 41 -0.27 7.66 -9.29
CA PHE A 41 -0.45 7.87 -10.73
C PHE A 41 0.65 8.78 -11.31
N ALA A 42 1.01 9.86 -10.61
CA ALA A 42 2.08 10.77 -11.04
C ALA A 42 3.46 10.08 -11.12
N GLN A 43 3.68 9.05 -10.30
CA GLN A 43 4.89 8.21 -10.36
C GLN A 43 4.86 7.19 -11.52
N GLY A 44 3.74 7.05 -12.23
CA GLY A 44 3.60 6.08 -13.31
C GLY A 44 3.34 4.64 -12.82
N TRP A 45 2.82 4.46 -11.62
CA TRP A 45 2.59 3.14 -11.01
C TRP A 45 1.20 2.57 -11.27
N HIS A 46 0.36 3.30 -11.98
CA HIS A 46 -1.06 2.95 -12.21
C HIS A 46 -1.42 3.12 -13.68
N GLU A 47 -1.00 2.18 -14.52
CA GLU A 47 -1.45 2.10 -15.91
C GLU A 47 -2.90 1.62 -15.96
N ALA A 48 -3.71 2.20 -16.83
CA ALA A 48 -5.13 1.88 -16.98
C ALA A 48 -5.85 1.82 -15.60
N ASN A 49 -6.33 0.66 -15.21
CA ASN A 49 -6.93 0.37 -13.90
C ASN A 49 -6.00 -0.45 -12.99
N GLY A 50 -4.69 -0.42 -13.24
CA GLY A 50 -3.68 -1.16 -12.48
C GLY A 50 -3.47 -0.59 -11.09
N GLY A 51 -3.19 -1.49 -10.14
CA GLY A 51 -3.06 -1.16 -8.73
C GLY A 51 -4.39 -0.87 -8.02
N ASN A 52 -4.35 -0.79 -6.71
CA ASN A 52 -5.52 -0.50 -5.88
C ASN A 52 -5.12 -0.07 -4.47
N LEU A 53 -6.06 0.54 -3.78
CA LEU A 53 -5.86 1.10 -2.45
C LEU A 53 -7.08 0.80 -1.58
N SER A 54 -6.84 0.51 -0.30
CA SER A 54 -7.86 0.50 0.72
C SER A 54 -7.39 1.19 2.00
N TYR A 55 -8.34 1.73 2.75
CA TYR A 55 -8.11 2.39 4.03
C TYR A 55 -9.15 1.92 5.05
N ARG A 56 -8.70 1.33 6.16
CA ARG A 56 -9.53 0.93 7.29
C ARG A 56 -9.76 2.14 8.19
N MET A 57 -10.98 2.66 8.15
CA MET A 57 -11.40 3.88 8.83
C MET A 57 -11.27 3.74 10.35
N THR A 58 -10.87 4.83 11.02
CA THR A 58 -10.97 4.96 12.47
C THR A 58 -12.42 5.21 12.87
N PRO A 59 -12.82 5.02 14.15
CA PRO A 59 -14.15 5.44 14.62
C PRO A 59 -14.47 6.90 14.29
N ARG A 60 -13.49 7.80 14.45
CA ARG A 60 -13.64 9.21 14.11
C ARG A 60 -13.90 9.43 12.61
N ASP A 61 -13.17 8.73 11.74
CA ASP A 61 -13.41 8.82 10.29
C ASP A 61 -14.82 8.37 9.93
N VAL A 62 -15.32 7.32 10.61
CA VAL A 62 -16.69 6.83 10.41
C VAL A 62 -17.70 7.87 10.83
N ASP A 63 -17.51 8.52 11.98
CA ASP A 63 -18.40 9.58 12.47
C ASP A 63 -18.37 10.80 11.53
N ASP A 64 -17.20 11.23 11.09
CA ASP A 64 -17.02 12.34 10.14
C ASP A 64 -17.66 12.04 8.78
N PHE A 65 -17.66 10.77 8.36
CA PHE A 65 -18.18 10.32 7.05
C PHE A 65 -19.68 9.96 7.12
N ALA A 66 -20.22 9.68 8.31
CA ALA A 66 -21.58 9.18 8.52
C ALA A 66 -22.69 9.99 7.83
N PRO A 67 -22.62 11.35 7.76
CA PRO A 67 -23.63 12.14 7.05
C PRO A 67 -23.74 11.83 5.55
N ALA A 68 -22.68 11.31 4.94
CA ALA A 68 -22.63 10.92 3.53
C ALA A 68 -23.06 9.48 3.26
N PHE A 69 -23.18 8.63 4.29
CA PHE A 69 -23.59 7.25 4.11
C PHE A 69 -25.01 7.12 3.57
N LEU A 70 -25.21 6.15 2.71
CA LEU A 70 -26.53 5.78 2.25
C LEU A 70 -27.45 5.43 3.44
N PRO A 71 -28.72 5.87 3.43
CA PRO A 71 -29.71 5.40 4.40
C PRO A 71 -29.78 3.86 4.40
N GLU A 72 -30.11 3.25 5.54
CA GLU A 72 -30.06 1.80 5.72
C GLU A 72 -30.79 1.04 4.60
N GLY A 73 -31.98 1.49 4.18
CA GLY A 73 -32.77 0.85 3.10
C GLY A 73 -32.21 1.03 1.70
N ALA A 74 -31.19 1.90 1.51
CA ALA A 74 -30.52 2.14 0.23
C ALA A 74 -29.11 1.54 0.16
N ARG A 75 -28.63 0.98 1.27
CA ARG A 75 -27.35 0.30 1.31
C ARG A 75 -27.37 -0.97 0.46
N GLY A 76 -26.23 -1.32 -0.14
CA GLY A 76 -26.09 -2.54 -0.90
C GLY A 76 -26.42 -3.81 -0.07
N PRO A 77 -26.72 -4.92 -0.73
CA PRO A 77 -26.92 -6.18 -0.03
C PRO A 77 -25.61 -6.68 0.58
N TRP A 78 -25.71 -7.47 1.66
CA TRP A 78 -24.57 -8.20 2.19
C TRP A 78 -24.06 -9.21 1.17
N ARG A 79 -22.77 -9.18 0.90
CA ARG A 79 -22.08 -10.08 -0.02
C ARG A 79 -20.98 -10.82 0.74
N PRO A 80 -20.79 -12.12 0.53
CA PRO A 80 -19.72 -12.87 1.20
C PRO A 80 -18.35 -12.26 0.87
N ILE A 81 -17.42 -12.33 1.82
CA ILE A 81 -16.01 -12.07 1.57
C ILE A 81 -15.47 -13.30 0.82
N GLU A 82 -15.34 -13.17 -0.49
CA GLU A 82 -15.06 -14.30 -1.37
C GLU A 82 -14.16 -13.88 -2.54
N THR A 83 -13.30 -14.80 -2.99
CA THR A 83 -12.64 -14.72 -4.29
C THR A 83 -12.67 -16.09 -4.97
N ARG A 84 -13.14 -16.13 -6.22
CA ARG A 84 -13.23 -17.35 -7.05
C ARG A 84 -13.87 -18.56 -6.34
N GLY A 85 -14.95 -18.31 -5.61
CA GLY A 85 -15.69 -19.35 -4.89
C GLY A 85 -15.10 -19.77 -3.54
N VAL A 86 -13.97 -19.18 -3.12
CA VAL A 86 -13.41 -19.39 -1.79
C VAL A 86 -13.87 -18.28 -0.87
N THR A 87 -14.61 -18.62 0.19
CA THR A 87 -15.13 -17.68 1.19
C THR A 87 -14.21 -17.57 2.41
N TYR A 88 -14.24 -16.42 3.06
CA TYR A 88 -13.39 -16.12 4.22
C TYR A 88 -14.23 -15.52 5.35
N ALA A 89 -13.84 -15.86 6.59
CA ALA A 89 -14.30 -15.18 7.78
C ALA A 89 -13.10 -14.47 8.45
N LEU A 90 -13.21 -13.16 8.65
CA LEU A 90 -12.17 -12.27 9.13
C LEU A 90 -12.69 -11.51 10.38
N PRO A 91 -12.81 -12.21 11.54
CA PRO A 91 -13.50 -11.66 12.71
C PRO A 91 -12.83 -10.40 13.29
N ARG A 92 -11.52 -10.19 13.04
CA ARG A 92 -10.82 -8.97 13.45
C ARG A 92 -11.28 -7.72 12.69
N LEU A 93 -11.93 -7.90 11.54
CA LEU A 93 -12.52 -6.81 10.75
C LEU A 93 -14.02 -6.62 11.02
N ALA A 94 -14.62 -7.39 11.92
CA ALA A 94 -16.04 -7.29 12.25
C ALA A 94 -16.46 -5.84 12.55
N GLY A 95 -17.51 -5.35 11.88
CA GLY A 95 -18.02 -3.98 12.04
C GLY A 95 -17.16 -2.88 11.40
N SER A 96 -15.98 -3.18 10.87
CA SER A 96 -15.11 -2.17 10.27
C SER A 96 -15.72 -1.54 9.02
N HIS A 97 -15.37 -0.26 8.79
CA HIS A 97 -15.62 0.44 7.53
C HIS A 97 -14.31 0.65 6.78
N LEU A 98 -14.31 0.47 5.48
CA LEU A 98 -13.13 0.65 4.64
C LEU A 98 -13.47 1.47 3.41
N ILE A 99 -12.62 2.47 3.09
CA ILE A 99 -12.58 3.10 1.77
C ILE A 99 -11.82 2.15 0.85
N VAL A 100 -12.36 1.85 -0.33
CA VAL A 100 -11.76 0.91 -1.28
C VAL A 100 -11.88 1.44 -2.72
N THR A 101 -10.87 1.21 -3.54
CA THR A 101 -10.94 1.50 -4.98
C THR A 101 -11.91 0.56 -5.68
N GLY A 102 -12.58 1.07 -6.72
CA GLY A 102 -13.52 0.29 -7.53
C GLY A 102 -12.83 -0.57 -8.58
N SER A 103 -13.43 -1.72 -8.89
CA SER A 103 -12.99 -2.62 -9.95
C SER A 103 -13.10 -1.93 -11.32
N GLY A 104 -12.04 -2.03 -12.12
CA GLY A 104 -11.95 -1.39 -13.44
C GLY A 104 -11.89 0.14 -13.40
N LYS A 105 -11.77 0.75 -12.21
CA LYS A 105 -11.64 2.21 -12.08
C LYS A 105 -10.18 2.63 -12.17
N PHE A 106 -9.96 3.80 -12.77
CA PHE A 106 -8.62 4.37 -12.93
C PHE A 106 -8.29 5.24 -11.72
N LEU A 107 -7.18 4.98 -11.04
CA LEU A 107 -6.79 5.74 -9.86
C LEU A 107 -6.61 7.23 -10.14
N ARG A 108 -6.20 7.58 -11.36
CA ARG A 108 -6.10 8.98 -11.83
C ARG A 108 -7.41 9.77 -11.74
N ASN A 109 -8.55 9.08 -11.77
CA ASN A 109 -9.87 9.72 -11.74
C ASN A 109 -10.40 9.89 -10.31
N VAL A 110 -9.80 9.23 -9.31
CA VAL A 110 -10.23 9.31 -7.91
C VAL A 110 -10.22 10.75 -7.38
N PRO A 111 -9.19 11.57 -7.64
CA PRO A 111 -9.19 12.97 -7.19
C PRO A 111 -10.27 13.85 -7.84
N THR A 112 -10.71 13.50 -9.04
CA THR A 112 -11.70 14.30 -9.80
C THR A 112 -13.14 13.91 -9.46
N ASP A 113 -13.40 12.61 -9.31
CA ASP A 113 -14.73 12.07 -8.97
C ASP A 113 -14.57 10.87 -8.04
N PRO A 114 -14.36 11.11 -6.73
CA PRO A 114 -14.20 10.04 -5.78
C PRO A 114 -15.43 9.14 -5.70
N SER A 115 -16.64 9.71 -5.79
CA SER A 115 -17.89 8.95 -5.63
C SER A 115 -18.13 7.92 -6.73
N ALA A 116 -17.62 8.16 -7.94
CA ALA A 116 -17.71 7.20 -9.04
C ALA A 116 -16.59 6.13 -9.03
N ASN A 117 -15.45 6.42 -8.36
CA ASN A 117 -14.24 5.62 -8.49
C ASN A 117 -13.87 4.84 -7.22
N VAL A 118 -14.38 5.26 -6.05
CA VAL A 118 -14.18 4.57 -4.77
C VAL A 118 -15.49 4.33 -4.06
N GLY A 119 -15.50 3.38 -3.12
CA GLY A 119 -16.64 3.13 -2.25
C GLY A 119 -16.22 2.98 -0.80
N VAL A 120 -17.16 3.20 0.11
CA VAL A 120 -17.03 2.78 1.50
C VAL A 120 -17.82 1.49 1.66
N ILE A 121 -17.14 0.44 2.11
CA ILE A 121 -17.76 -0.82 2.49
C ILE A 121 -17.83 -0.95 4.00
N GLN A 122 -18.85 -1.63 4.48
CA GLN A 122 -19.01 -2.05 5.86
C GLN A 122 -18.86 -3.57 5.94
N ILE A 123 -18.07 -4.06 6.90
CA ILE A 123 -17.97 -5.49 7.21
C ILE A 123 -19.05 -5.84 8.22
N ASP A 124 -19.66 -7.00 8.08
CA ASP A 124 -20.71 -7.48 8.98
C ASP A 124 -20.18 -7.83 10.38
N PRO A 125 -21.05 -7.97 11.38
CA PRO A 125 -20.62 -8.30 12.75
C PRO A 125 -19.92 -9.67 12.90
N ALA A 126 -20.04 -10.55 11.94
CA ALA A 126 -19.36 -11.85 11.93
C ALA A 126 -18.00 -11.81 11.20
N GLY A 127 -17.70 -10.71 10.48
CA GLY A 127 -16.50 -10.63 9.64
C GLY A 127 -16.56 -11.52 8.40
N ALA A 128 -17.74 -11.92 7.95
CA ALA A 128 -17.91 -12.90 6.86
C ALA A 128 -18.48 -12.29 5.57
N ALA A 129 -19.05 -11.09 5.67
CA ALA A 129 -19.68 -10.40 4.55
C ALA A 129 -19.35 -8.90 4.57
N TRP A 130 -19.51 -8.27 3.41
CA TRP A 130 -19.41 -6.82 3.26
C TRP A 130 -20.61 -6.27 2.52
N ARG A 131 -20.92 -5.00 2.71
CA ARG A 131 -21.88 -4.25 1.90
C ARG A 131 -21.36 -2.85 1.58
N LEU A 132 -21.83 -2.30 0.46
CA LEU A 132 -21.54 -0.90 0.09
C LEU A 132 -22.44 0.04 0.90
N VAL A 133 -21.83 1.05 1.53
CA VAL A 133 -22.54 2.08 2.30
C VAL A 133 -22.36 3.49 1.72
N TRP A 134 -21.41 3.68 0.78
CA TRP A 134 -21.22 4.94 0.05
C TRP A 134 -20.40 4.70 -1.23
N GLY A 135 -20.58 5.55 -2.24
CA GLY A 135 -19.75 5.62 -3.44
C GLY A 135 -20.03 4.53 -4.47
N LEU A 136 -19.10 4.33 -5.39
CA LEU A 136 -19.21 3.47 -6.58
C LEU A 136 -20.54 3.71 -7.32
N VAL A 137 -20.92 4.98 -7.44
CA VAL A 137 -22.15 5.36 -8.10
C VAL A 137 -22.17 4.85 -9.55
N GLY A 138 -23.36 4.47 -10.03
CA GLY A 138 -23.52 3.86 -11.36
C GLY A 138 -23.30 2.33 -11.38
N GLY A 139 -23.20 1.66 -10.22
CA GLY A 139 -23.24 0.19 -10.13
C GLY A 139 -21.88 -0.49 -10.13
N GLY A 140 -20.84 0.18 -9.63
CA GLY A 140 -19.50 -0.41 -9.45
C GLY A 140 -19.43 -1.43 -8.32
N SER A 141 -18.34 -2.20 -8.28
CA SER A 141 -17.95 -3.10 -7.18
C SER A 141 -16.52 -2.77 -6.73
N PRO A 142 -16.13 -3.12 -5.50
CA PRO A 142 -14.75 -3.05 -5.05
C PRO A 142 -13.78 -3.79 -5.98
N SER A 143 -12.50 -3.43 -5.91
CA SER A 143 -11.42 -4.11 -6.63
C SER A 143 -11.52 -5.63 -6.51
N SER A 144 -11.15 -6.35 -7.57
CA SER A 144 -11.05 -7.82 -7.56
C SER A 144 -10.05 -8.37 -6.55
N GLU A 145 -9.14 -7.51 -6.04
CA GLU A 145 -8.15 -7.85 -5.01
C GLU A 145 -8.60 -7.44 -3.59
N LEU A 146 -9.89 -7.07 -3.42
CA LEU A 146 -10.44 -6.73 -2.10
C LEU A 146 -10.12 -7.79 -1.05
N VAL A 147 -10.26 -9.07 -1.38
CA VAL A 147 -10.01 -10.17 -0.44
C VAL A 147 -8.55 -10.19 0.01
N THR A 148 -7.60 -9.94 -0.90
CA THR A 148 -6.18 -9.84 -0.56
C THR A 148 -5.93 -8.71 0.45
N HIS A 149 -6.56 -7.54 0.25
CA HIS A 149 -6.48 -6.42 1.18
C HIS A 149 -7.07 -6.77 2.56
N LEU A 150 -8.29 -7.31 2.59
CA LEU A 150 -8.97 -7.67 3.84
C LEU A 150 -8.15 -8.71 4.63
N ARG A 151 -7.58 -9.69 3.97
CA ARG A 151 -6.71 -10.70 4.60
C ARG A 151 -5.38 -10.09 5.08
N GLY A 152 -4.85 -9.11 4.37
CA GLY A 152 -3.70 -8.32 4.80
C GLY A 152 -3.96 -7.59 6.12
N TYR A 153 -5.10 -6.90 6.23
CA TYR A 153 -5.52 -6.28 7.50
C TYR A 153 -5.67 -7.31 8.62
N ASP A 154 -6.35 -8.43 8.37
CA ASP A 154 -6.54 -9.47 9.40
C ASP A 154 -5.21 -10.02 9.90
N ALA A 155 -4.23 -10.23 9.00
CA ALA A 155 -2.89 -10.68 9.34
C ALA A 155 -2.14 -9.67 10.23
N ARG A 156 -2.19 -8.38 9.87
CA ARG A 156 -1.52 -7.32 10.64
C ARG A 156 -2.19 -7.08 11.99
N LEU A 157 -3.51 -7.06 12.04
CA LEU A 157 -4.25 -6.96 13.30
C LEU A 157 -4.02 -8.16 14.23
N ALA A 158 -3.75 -9.36 13.67
CA ALA A 158 -3.35 -10.52 14.46
C ALA A 158 -1.95 -10.36 15.09
N ALA A 159 -1.10 -9.53 14.52
CA ALA A 159 0.22 -9.15 15.04
C ALA A 159 0.19 -7.89 15.92
N GLU A 160 -1.01 -7.48 16.38
CA GLU A 160 -1.25 -6.27 17.20
C GLU A 160 -0.78 -4.96 16.54
N ASP A 161 -0.78 -4.93 15.21
CA ASP A 161 -0.40 -3.77 14.41
C ASP A 161 -1.64 -2.93 14.05
N ASP A 162 -1.60 -1.61 14.24
CA ASP A 162 -2.69 -0.70 13.85
C ASP A 162 -2.67 -0.38 12.35
N CYS A 163 -2.61 -1.40 11.52
CA CYS A 163 -2.63 -1.27 10.06
C CYS A 163 -3.91 -0.57 9.59
N ARG A 164 -3.74 0.54 8.86
CA ARG A 164 -4.84 1.36 8.31
C ARG A 164 -4.89 1.36 6.81
N VAL A 165 -3.76 1.22 6.15
CA VAL A 165 -3.62 1.32 4.69
C VAL A 165 -3.09 0.02 4.13
N VAL A 166 -3.69 -0.45 3.04
CA VAL A 166 -3.12 -1.47 2.15
C VAL A 166 -3.07 -0.87 0.75
N TYR A 167 -1.87 -0.77 0.20
CA TYR A 167 -1.61 -0.13 -1.08
C TYR A 167 -0.88 -1.08 -2.03
N HIS A 168 -1.46 -1.35 -3.19
CA HIS A 168 -0.88 -2.12 -4.28
C HIS A 168 -0.60 -1.23 -5.48
N ALA A 169 0.60 -1.37 -6.07
CA ALA A 169 1.09 -0.59 -7.19
C ALA A 169 1.92 -1.42 -8.17
N HIS A 170 1.87 -1.07 -9.45
CA HIS A 170 2.66 -1.70 -10.52
C HIS A 170 3.95 -0.89 -10.75
N CYS A 171 4.86 -0.96 -9.79
CA CYS A 171 6.11 -0.22 -9.79
C CYS A 171 7.06 -0.72 -10.87
N PRO A 172 7.43 0.08 -11.91
CA PRO A 172 8.12 -0.43 -13.09
C PRO A 172 9.52 -0.98 -12.80
N ASN A 173 10.28 -0.36 -11.88
CA ASN A 173 11.61 -0.87 -11.54
C ASN A 173 11.54 -2.16 -10.71
N VAL A 174 10.54 -2.29 -9.82
CA VAL A 174 10.28 -3.53 -9.09
C VAL A 174 9.92 -4.67 -10.06
N VAL A 175 9.03 -4.40 -11.02
CA VAL A 175 8.64 -5.37 -12.04
C VAL A 175 9.85 -5.74 -12.91
N ALA A 176 10.62 -4.76 -13.40
CA ALA A 176 11.83 -5.00 -14.18
C ALA A 176 12.85 -5.85 -13.40
N LEU A 177 13.06 -5.51 -12.13
CA LEU A 177 13.99 -6.25 -11.26
C LEU A 177 13.54 -7.70 -11.05
N SER A 178 12.24 -7.96 -10.94
CA SER A 178 11.70 -9.30 -10.79
C SER A 178 11.88 -10.20 -12.02
N THR A 179 12.24 -9.65 -13.19
CA THR A 179 12.67 -10.43 -14.37
C THR A 179 14.11 -10.94 -14.26
N LEU A 180 14.92 -10.35 -13.37
CA LEU A 180 16.34 -10.63 -13.22
C LEU A 180 16.68 -11.42 -11.97
N ILE A 181 15.84 -11.32 -10.93
CA ILE A 181 16.08 -11.89 -9.59
C ILE A 181 14.99 -12.92 -9.28
N ARG A 182 15.40 -14.06 -8.73
CA ARG A 182 14.46 -15.09 -8.26
C ARG A 182 13.59 -14.55 -7.13
N PRO A 183 12.36 -15.07 -6.94
CA PRO A 183 11.45 -14.68 -5.86
C PRO A 183 11.94 -15.24 -4.51
N ASP A 184 13.03 -14.68 -4.00
CA ASP A 184 13.68 -15.03 -2.76
C ASP A 184 13.78 -13.80 -1.86
N ALA A 185 13.14 -13.84 -0.68
CA ALA A 185 13.02 -12.71 0.23
C ALA A 185 14.40 -12.20 0.71
N ARG A 186 15.34 -13.12 1.00
CA ARG A 186 16.68 -12.75 1.45
C ARG A 186 17.47 -12.05 0.36
N THR A 187 17.46 -12.57 -0.85
CA THR A 187 18.15 -11.97 -2.02
C THR A 187 17.62 -10.55 -2.28
N TRP A 188 16.30 -10.37 -2.32
CA TRP A 188 15.68 -9.07 -2.53
C TRP A 188 15.99 -8.07 -1.41
N THR A 189 15.81 -8.48 -0.16
CA THR A 189 16.08 -7.64 1.00
C THR A 189 17.52 -7.15 1.02
N ARG A 190 18.47 -8.07 0.88
CA ARG A 190 19.90 -7.75 0.91
C ARG A 190 20.30 -6.80 -0.21
N MET A 191 19.83 -7.07 -1.42
CA MET A 191 20.13 -6.21 -2.56
C MET A 191 19.65 -4.79 -2.31
N LEU A 192 18.41 -4.60 -1.83
CA LEU A 192 17.86 -3.27 -1.56
C LEU A 192 18.55 -2.59 -0.37
N TRP A 193 18.73 -3.28 0.75
CA TRP A 193 19.40 -2.71 1.93
C TRP A 193 20.83 -2.25 1.62
N ARG A 194 21.54 -3.01 0.82
CA ARG A 194 22.90 -2.69 0.42
C ARG A 194 22.99 -1.62 -0.67
N SER A 195 21.90 -1.36 -1.39
CA SER A 195 21.85 -0.36 -2.45
C SER A 195 21.53 1.05 -1.93
N MET A 196 20.76 1.16 -0.85
CA MET A 196 20.37 2.46 -0.27
C MET A 196 20.09 2.31 1.23
N THR A 197 20.71 3.19 2.03
CA THR A 197 20.64 3.17 3.50
C THR A 197 19.20 3.23 4.04
N GLU A 198 18.33 4.04 3.42
CA GLU A 198 16.94 4.21 3.86
C GLU A 198 16.14 2.91 3.85
N CYS A 199 16.52 1.92 3.06
CA CYS A 199 15.81 0.66 3.00
C CYS A 199 15.76 -0.06 4.35
N VAL A 200 16.88 -0.16 5.06
CA VAL A 200 16.91 -0.82 6.38
C VAL A 200 16.17 0.00 7.45
N ILE A 201 16.03 1.32 7.25
CA ILE A 201 15.25 2.18 8.14
C ILE A 201 13.74 1.94 7.93
N VAL A 202 13.33 1.86 6.67
CA VAL A 202 11.90 1.75 6.30
C VAL A 202 11.35 0.35 6.52
N PHE A 203 12.13 -0.69 6.22
CA PHE A 203 11.71 -2.10 6.41
C PHE A 203 12.85 -2.94 7.02
N PRO A 204 13.18 -2.71 8.30
CA PRO A 204 14.25 -3.45 9.01
C PRO A 204 13.94 -4.95 9.17
N GLU A 205 12.68 -5.34 9.04
CA GLU A 205 12.23 -6.74 9.00
C GLU A 205 12.53 -7.44 7.67
N GLY A 206 12.93 -6.68 6.63
CA GLY A 206 13.05 -7.15 5.26
C GLY A 206 11.73 -7.10 4.49
N LEU A 207 11.73 -7.63 3.25
CA LEU A 207 10.51 -7.77 2.48
C LEU A 207 10.10 -9.24 2.28
N GLY A 208 8.77 -9.44 2.15
CA GLY A 208 8.22 -10.66 1.60
C GLY A 208 8.31 -10.67 0.08
N VAL A 209 8.46 -11.85 -0.51
CA VAL A 209 8.43 -12.01 -1.97
C VAL A 209 7.56 -13.20 -2.33
N ALA A 210 6.47 -12.95 -3.04
CA ALA A 210 5.62 -13.99 -3.61
C ALA A 210 6.08 -14.33 -5.03
N PRO A 211 6.15 -15.61 -5.41
CA PRO A 211 6.35 -15.99 -6.81
C PRO A 211 5.15 -15.51 -7.64
N TRP A 212 5.28 -15.55 -8.97
CA TRP A 212 4.18 -15.18 -9.84
C TRP A 212 2.95 -16.06 -9.57
N MET A 213 1.82 -15.41 -9.37
CA MET A 213 0.50 -16.02 -9.20
C MET A 213 -0.54 -15.19 -9.95
N VAL A 214 -1.68 -15.80 -10.27
CA VAL A 214 -2.76 -15.10 -10.98
C VAL A 214 -3.34 -13.99 -10.10
N PRO A 215 -3.39 -12.72 -10.58
CA PRO A 215 -3.98 -11.61 -9.84
C PRO A 215 -5.42 -11.91 -9.37
N GLY A 216 -5.74 -11.54 -8.14
CA GLY A 216 -7.06 -11.78 -7.54
C GLY A 216 -7.38 -13.26 -7.29
N SER A 217 -6.40 -14.16 -7.30
CA SER A 217 -6.59 -15.58 -6.96
C SER A 217 -6.55 -15.82 -5.44
N PRO A 218 -7.20 -16.88 -4.95
CA PRO A 218 -7.08 -17.31 -3.56
C PRO A 218 -5.63 -17.58 -3.15
N GLU A 219 -4.83 -18.18 -4.03
CA GLU A 219 -3.42 -18.51 -3.80
C GLU A 219 -2.59 -17.25 -3.55
N LEU A 220 -2.79 -16.19 -4.35
CA LEU A 220 -2.11 -14.91 -4.15
C LEU A 220 -2.56 -14.25 -2.84
N ALA A 221 -3.86 -14.32 -2.53
CA ALA A 221 -4.40 -13.77 -1.29
C ALA A 221 -3.85 -14.51 -0.05
N ASP A 222 -3.70 -15.84 -0.12
CA ASP A 222 -3.13 -16.66 0.96
C ASP A 222 -1.63 -16.38 1.15
N ALA A 223 -0.86 -16.41 0.07
CA ALA A 223 0.57 -16.12 0.11
C ALA A 223 0.85 -14.70 0.63
N THR A 224 0.08 -13.72 0.16
CA THR A 224 0.22 -12.32 0.60
C THR A 224 -0.10 -12.17 2.09
N ARG A 225 -1.20 -12.79 2.57
CA ARG A 225 -1.54 -12.80 3.99
C ARG A 225 -0.40 -13.36 4.84
N ASP A 226 0.16 -14.50 4.44
CA ASP A 226 1.21 -15.17 5.21
C ASP A 226 2.49 -14.32 5.28
N LEU A 227 2.88 -13.70 4.17
CA LEU A 227 4.01 -12.78 4.11
C LEU A 227 3.77 -11.48 4.90
N LEU A 228 2.56 -10.91 4.85
CA LEU A 228 2.21 -9.70 5.61
C LEU A 228 2.13 -9.91 7.12
N ARG A 229 2.20 -11.13 7.64
CA ARG A 229 2.31 -11.39 9.07
C ARG A 229 3.61 -10.84 9.67
N THR A 230 4.68 -10.87 8.90
CA THR A 230 6.03 -10.51 9.36
C THR A 230 6.69 -9.39 8.55
N HIS A 231 6.16 -9.05 7.39
CA HIS A 231 6.70 -8.01 6.51
C HIS A 231 5.64 -6.95 6.22
N ARG A 232 6.02 -5.68 6.21
CA ARG A 232 5.13 -4.59 5.80
C ARG A 232 5.08 -4.37 4.29
N VAL A 233 6.04 -4.94 3.57
CA VAL A 233 6.15 -4.82 2.11
C VAL A 233 6.30 -6.21 1.52
N VAL A 234 5.53 -6.50 0.47
CA VAL A 234 5.58 -7.75 -0.27
C VAL A 234 5.70 -7.46 -1.77
N VAL A 235 6.72 -8.00 -2.40
CA VAL A 235 6.86 -8.00 -3.87
C VAL A 235 6.05 -9.16 -4.44
N TRP A 236 5.23 -8.86 -5.43
CA TRP A 236 4.58 -9.85 -6.29
C TRP A 236 5.37 -9.96 -7.58
N SER A 237 6.16 -11.01 -7.73
CA SER A 237 7.06 -11.19 -8.86
C SER A 237 6.34 -11.05 -10.20
N LEU A 238 6.91 -10.24 -11.12
CA LEU A 238 6.37 -9.96 -12.46
C LEU A 238 4.98 -9.29 -12.46
N HIS A 239 4.58 -8.67 -11.33
CA HIS A 239 3.29 -8.01 -11.20
C HIS A 239 3.43 -6.63 -10.56
N GLY A 240 4.00 -6.55 -9.37
CA GLY A 240 4.10 -5.28 -8.65
C GLY A 240 4.49 -5.45 -7.19
N ILE A 241 3.96 -4.58 -6.36
CA ILE A 241 4.26 -4.51 -4.93
C ILE A 241 3.00 -4.21 -4.13
N ILE A 242 2.88 -4.78 -2.94
CA ILE A 242 1.87 -4.41 -1.95
C ILE A 242 2.56 -3.98 -0.67
N ALA A 243 2.12 -2.88 -0.08
CA ALA A 243 2.61 -2.39 1.20
C ALA A 243 1.45 -2.08 2.14
N VAL A 244 1.75 -2.18 3.44
CA VAL A 244 0.82 -1.83 4.51
C VAL A 244 1.44 -0.75 5.39
N GLY A 245 0.59 0.06 6.02
CA GLY A 245 1.03 1.10 6.93
C GLY A 245 -0.09 1.57 7.87
N THR A 246 0.28 2.35 8.89
CA THR A 246 -0.66 3.00 9.82
C THR A 246 -1.20 4.31 9.23
N SER A 247 -0.56 4.83 8.19
CA SER A 247 -0.95 6.04 7.47
C SER A 247 -0.71 5.91 5.96
N PHE A 248 -1.32 6.82 5.19
CA PHE A 248 -1.09 6.91 3.74
C PHE A 248 0.37 7.20 3.42
N ASP A 249 1.02 8.09 4.17
CA ASP A 249 2.41 8.47 3.95
C ASP A 249 3.37 7.30 4.24
N GLU A 250 3.09 6.47 5.25
CA GLU A 250 3.89 5.28 5.56
C GLU A 250 3.79 4.24 4.44
N ALA A 251 2.58 3.89 3.99
CA ALA A 251 2.38 2.91 2.93
C ALA A 251 2.99 3.39 1.59
N PHE A 252 2.76 4.66 1.22
CA PHE A 252 3.35 5.25 0.03
C PHE A 252 4.88 5.30 0.12
N GLY A 253 5.42 5.76 1.25
CA GLY A 253 6.86 5.86 1.49
C GLY A 253 7.58 4.52 1.40
N ALA A 254 6.95 3.45 1.91
CA ALA A 254 7.49 2.09 1.79
C ALA A 254 7.58 1.63 0.32
N VAL A 255 6.51 1.79 -0.46
CA VAL A 255 6.51 1.50 -1.90
C VAL A 255 7.54 2.35 -2.63
N HIS A 256 7.58 3.66 -2.36
CA HIS A 256 8.48 4.59 -3.03
C HIS A 256 9.96 4.27 -2.73
N THR A 257 10.28 3.89 -1.49
CA THR A 257 11.65 3.51 -1.12
C THR A 257 12.11 2.26 -1.88
N VAL A 258 11.26 1.24 -1.97
CA VAL A 258 11.59 0.00 -2.72
C VAL A 258 11.73 0.29 -4.21
N GLU A 259 10.78 1.00 -4.81
CA GLU A 259 10.79 1.33 -6.24
C GLU A 259 12.00 2.17 -6.63
N LYS A 260 12.28 3.23 -5.88
CA LYS A 260 13.46 4.08 -6.09
C LYS A 260 14.75 3.27 -6.01
N THR A 261 14.88 2.42 -5.01
CA THR A 261 16.10 1.62 -4.80
C THR A 261 16.25 0.55 -5.87
N ALA A 262 15.17 -0.09 -6.31
CA ALA A 262 15.18 -1.01 -7.45
C ALA A 262 15.73 -0.31 -8.71
N GLY A 263 15.27 0.91 -8.99
CA GLY A 263 15.77 1.72 -10.10
C GLY A 263 17.25 2.08 -9.96
N LEU A 264 17.69 2.49 -8.77
CA LEU A 264 19.11 2.79 -8.50
C LEU A 264 20.00 1.55 -8.73
N TYR A 265 19.58 0.39 -8.22
CA TYR A 265 20.32 -0.86 -8.42
C TYR A 265 20.41 -1.24 -9.91
N LEU A 266 19.28 -1.19 -10.63
CA LEU A 266 19.24 -1.49 -12.07
C LEU A 266 20.19 -0.57 -12.86
N ALA A 267 20.15 0.75 -12.57
CA ALA A 267 21.02 1.73 -13.21
C ALA A 267 22.51 1.50 -12.90
N ALA A 268 22.84 1.25 -11.62
CA ALA A 268 24.21 0.97 -11.20
C ALA A 268 24.75 -0.32 -11.82
N ARG A 269 23.94 -1.38 -11.87
CA ARG A 269 24.30 -2.65 -12.51
C ARG A 269 24.50 -2.50 -14.01
N ALA A 270 23.64 -1.75 -14.69
CA ALA A 270 23.79 -1.47 -16.12
C ALA A 270 25.07 -0.69 -16.40
N ALA A 271 25.38 0.34 -15.60
CA ALA A 271 26.60 1.11 -15.71
C ALA A 271 27.87 0.28 -15.43
N ASN A 272 27.75 -0.81 -14.65
CA ASN A 272 28.85 -1.73 -14.34
C ASN A 272 28.88 -2.95 -15.27
N GLY A 273 28.36 -2.83 -16.48
CA GLY A 273 28.38 -3.90 -17.49
C GLY A 273 27.58 -5.14 -17.13
N GLY A 274 26.56 -5.00 -16.29
CA GLY A 274 25.70 -6.09 -15.81
C GLY A 274 26.23 -6.84 -14.57
N ALA A 275 27.44 -6.51 -14.11
CA ALA A 275 27.99 -7.06 -12.88
C ALA A 275 27.44 -6.33 -11.64
N GLU A 276 27.57 -6.96 -10.46
CA GLU A 276 27.22 -6.34 -9.17
C GLU A 276 27.98 -5.01 -8.98
N PRO A 277 27.33 -3.98 -8.45
CA PRO A 277 28.01 -2.73 -8.13
C PRO A 277 29.17 -2.96 -7.13
N PRO A 278 30.38 -2.41 -7.40
CA PRO A 278 31.57 -2.71 -6.58
C PRO A 278 31.55 -2.07 -5.18
N ARG A 279 30.63 -1.12 -4.96
CA ARG A 279 30.48 -0.46 -3.67
C ARG A 279 28.99 -0.50 -3.24
N MET A 280 28.76 -1.15 -2.13
CA MET A 280 27.44 -1.29 -1.53
C MET A 280 27.56 -1.15 0.00
N VAL A 281 26.46 -0.87 0.68
CA VAL A 281 26.41 -0.81 2.16
C VAL A 281 26.76 -2.19 2.72
N THR A 282 27.65 -2.25 3.71
CA THR A 282 28.07 -3.49 4.36
C THR A 282 27.13 -3.86 5.51
N ASP A 283 27.12 -5.13 5.94
CA ASP A 283 26.31 -5.59 7.06
C ASP A 283 26.65 -4.83 8.38
N ALA A 284 27.92 -4.53 8.61
CA ALA A 284 28.33 -3.71 9.76
C ALA A 284 27.74 -2.29 9.70
N GLN A 285 27.68 -1.68 8.50
CA GLN A 285 27.06 -0.36 8.32
C GLN A 285 25.54 -0.43 8.48
N LEU A 286 24.87 -1.49 8.03
CA LEU A 286 23.44 -1.69 8.24
C LEU A 286 23.11 -1.78 9.74
N ARG A 287 23.89 -2.55 10.53
CA ARG A 287 23.73 -2.60 11.99
C ARG A 287 23.95 -1.24 12.63
N ALA A 288 24.98 -0.52 12.23
CA ALA A 288 25.25 0.82 12.77
C ALA A 288 24.10 1.80 12.52
N VAL A 289 23.42 1.70 11.37
CA VAL A 289 22.19 2.47 11.08
C VAL A 289 21.06 2.05 12.03
N CYS A 290 20.82 0.75 12.17
CA CYS A 290 19.76 0.25 13.05
C CYS A 290 20.01 0.64 14.52
N ASP A 291 21.23 0.55 15.00
CA ASP A 291 21.62 0.99 16.35
C ASP A 291 21.34 2.50 16.53
N ARG A 292 21.68 3.31 15.53
CA ARG A 292 21.46 4.78 15.58
C ARG A 292 19.99 5.15 15.67
N TYR A 293 19.11 4.39 15.04
CA TYR A 293 17.65 4.64 14.99
C TYR A 293 16.84 3.76 15.92
N ALA A 294 17.50 2.96 16.79
CA ALA A 294 16.87 2.02 17.70
C ALA A 294 15.91 1.02 16.98
N LEU A 295 16.33 0.53 15.82
CA LEU A 295 15.58 -0.44 15.01
C LEU A 295 16.09 -1.86 15.26
N THR A 296 15.18 -2.83 15.24
CA THR A 296 15.53 -4.25 15.27
C THR A 296 15.66 -4.77 13.86
N ILE A 297 16.90 -5.00 13.41
CA ILE A 297 17.16 -5.59 12.09
C ILE A 297 16.88 -7.10 12.09
N ASN A 298 16.35 -7.60 10.99
CA ASN A 298 16.23 -9.04 10.80
C ASN A 298 17.60 -9.63 10.43
N GLU A 299 18.28 -10.22 11.43
CA GLU A 299 19.62 -10.81 11.29
C GLU A 299 19.68 -11.96 10.27
N ASP A 300 18.58 -12.66 10.01
CA ASP A 300 18.55 -13.73 8.99
C ASP A 300 18.76 -13.23 7.57
N MET A 301 18.60 -11.94 7.37
CA MET A 301 18.85 -11.26 6.08
C MET A 301 20.32 -10.89 5.87
N LEU A 302 21.19 -11.00 6.89
CA LEU A 302 22.61 -10.65 6.83
C LEU A 302 23.50 -11.86 6.50
N ASP A 303 24.76 -11.62 6.06
CA ASP A 303 25.66 -12.69 5.57
C ASP A 303 26.61 -13.27 6.62
N ASP A 304 26.70 -12.74 7.79
CA ASP A 304 27.62 -13.11 8.91
C ASP A 304 28.41 -14.43 8.74
N GLY A 305 29.20 -14.54 7.67
CA GLY A 305 30.03 -15.71 7.40
C GLY A 305 29.27 -16.97 6.90
N ARG A 306 27.96 -16.86 6.59
CA ARG A 306 27.27 -17.95 5.90
C ARG A 306 27.70 -17.97 4.43
N PRO A 307 28.18 -19.11 3.87
CA PRO A 307 28.48 -19.20 2.44
C PRO A 307 27.21 -18.93 1.63
N ALA A 308 27.39 -18.24 0.49
CA ALA A 308 26.33 -17.88 -0.44
C ALA A 308 25.64 -19.11 -1.05
#